data_2ef46c31c84859299827c1e7dbc27a97
#
_entry.id   2ef46c31c84859299827c1e7dbc27a97
#
_cell.length_a   1.000
_cell.length_b   1.000
_cell.length_c   1.000
_cell.angle_alpha   90.00
_cell.angle_beta   90.00
_cell.angle_gamma   90.00
#
_symmetry.space_group_name_H-M   'P 1'
#
loop_
_entity.id
_entity.type
_entity.pdbx_description
1 polymer ?
#
loop_
_entity_poly.entity_id
_entity_poly.type
_entity_poly.pdbx_seq_one_letter_code
_entity_poly.pdbx_strand_id
1 'polypeptide(L)'
;KVGAAIIPTAFELAGLLGPIMIGLASDKLFGARRMPACVISLVLLTVTLAAFMAAMHTGSVLLVVALLFVMGLTLYGPDSMISGAAAIDFGTAKAGATAAGFVNGCGSVGAVLGGLLPGYFDGVTVFIVFAGCALFSALVLLPHWNSRPASSAQGTDVAPNTSMAIKPLRT
;
A
#
# COMPACT_ATOMS: atom_id res chain seq x y z
N LYS A 1 27.13 11.58 -14.91
CA LYS A 1 26.96 10.19 -14.41
C LYS A 1 26.34 10.15 -12.99
N VAL A 2 26.68 11.08 -12.08
CA VAL A 2 26.14 11.15 -10.71
C VAL A 2 24.62 11.50 -10.70
N GLY A 3 24.19 12.46 -11.54
CA GLY A 3 22.78 12.85 -11.62
C GLY A 3 21.83 11.72 -12.08
N ALA A 4 22.31 10.80 -12.93
CA ALA A 4 21.51 9.66 -13.37
C ALA A 4 21.25 8.63 -12.25
N ALA A 5 22.11 8.58 -11.23
CA ALA A 5 21.94 7.69 -10.08
C ALA A 5 21.00 8.30 -9.01
N ILE A 6 20.95 9.63 -8.88
CA ILE A 6 20.13 10.32 -7.88
C ILE A 6 18.63 10.14 -8.17
N ILE A 7 18.24 10.10 -9.44
CA ILE A 7 16.84 10.00 -9.86
C ILE A 7 16.18 8.71 -9.35
N PRO A 8 16.71 7.50 -9.61
CA PRO A 8 16.15 6.27 -9.05
C PRO A 8 16.24 6.20 -7.53
N THR A 9 17.32 6.74 -6.92
CA THR A 9 17.51 6.72 -5.47
C THR A 9 16.40 7.47 -4.73
N ALA A 10 15.92 8.59 -5.28
CA ALA A 10 14.80 9.32 -4.68
C ALA A 10 13.51 8.48 -4.60
N PHE A 11 13.23 7.68 -5.61
CA PHE A 11 12.08 6.76 -5.64
C PHE A 11 12.25 5.63 -4.60
N GLU A 12 13.44 5.04 -4.50
CA GLU A 12 13.73 3.96 -3.54
C GLU A 12 13.71 4.44 -2.08
N LEU A 13 14.22 5.65 -1.81
CA LEU A 13 14.12 6.27 -0.48
C LEU A 13 12.66 6.49 -0.07
N ALA A 14 11.82 6.91 -1.00
CA ALA A 14 10.39 7.01 -0.77
C ALA A 14 9.75 5.65 -0.47
N GLY A 15 10.26 4.57 -1.09
CA GLY A 15 9.84 3.20 -0.82
C GLY A 15 10.04 2.76 0.63
N LEU A 16 11.09 3.27 1.28
CA LEU A 16 11.33 3.01 2.70
C LEU A 16 10.38 3.80 3.60
N LEU A 17 10.05 5.04 3.23
CA LEU A 17 9.20 5.94 4.02
C LEU A 17 7.71 5.70 3.78
N GLY A 18 7.30 5.28 2.59
CA GLY A 18 5.91 5.07 2.19
C GLY A 18 5.11 4.18 3.14
N PRO A 19 5.58 2.96 3.45
CA PRO A 19 4.94 2.06 4.41
C PRO A 19 4.74 2.66 5.80
N ILE A 20 5.74 3.40 6.30
CA ILE A 20 5.69 4.05 7.60
C ILE A 20 4.62 5.16 7.58
N MET A 21 4.65 6.00 6.55
CA MET A 21 3.71 7.12 6.43
C MET A 21 2.26 6.65 6.28
N ILE A 22 2.00 5.65 5.45
CA ILE A 22 0.64 5.14 5.27
C ILE A 22 0.14 4.42 6.51
N GLY A 23 1.03 3.70 7.23
CA GLY A 23 0.70 3.08 8.52
C GLY A 23 0.26 4.12 9.54
N LEU A 24 1.07 5.16 9.74
CA LEU A 24 0.74 6.27 10.63
C LEU A 24 -0.53 7.02 10.21
N ALA A 25 -0.73 7.23 8.91
CA ALA A 25 -1.95 7.86 8.38
C ALA A 25 -3.18 6.98 8.63
N SER A 26 -3.09 5.68 8.38
CA SER A 26 -4.17 4.72 8.65
C SER A 26 -4.57 4.72 10.14
N ASP A 27 -3.59 4.68 11.04
CA ASP A 27 -3.84 4.59 12.47
C ASP A 27 -4.38 5.91 13.05
N LYS A 28 -3.77 7.05 12.69
CA LYS A 28 -4.11 8.36 13.27
C LYS A 28 -5.32 9.02 12.63
N LEU A 29 -5.47 8.93 11.30
CA LEU A 29 -6.53 9.65 10.56
C LEU A 29 -7.79 8.78 10.36
N PHE A 30 -7.62 7.46 10.22
CA PHE A 30 -8.70 6.56 9.87
C PHE A 30 -9.04 5.53 10.96
N GLY A 31 -8.44 5.65 12.17
CA GLY A 31 -8.72 4.75 13.28
C GLY A 31 -8.43 3.29 12.92
N ALA A 32 -7.25 3.03 12.38
CA ALA A 32 -6.75 1.73 11.92
C ALA A 32 -7.55 1.10 10.76
N ARG A 33 -8.37 1.89 10.04
CA ARG A 33 -9.00 1.44 8.80
C ARG A 33 -7.97 1.54 7.68
N ARG A 34 -7.56 0.40 7.15
CA ARG A 34 -6.49 0.32 6.17
C ARG A 34 -6.93 0.75 4.76
N MET A 35 -8.18 0.41 4.38
CA MET A 35 -8.70 0.64 3.04
C MET A 35 -8.77 2.11 2.62
N PRO A 36 -9.26 3.06 3.46
CA PRO A 36 -9.29 4.47 3.10
C PRO A 36 -7.90 5.05 2.79
N ALA A 37 -6.89 4.68 3.59
CA ALA A 37 -5.52 5.13 3.37
C ALA A 37 -4.97 4.64 2.03
N CYS A 38 -5.23 3.37 1.67
CA CYS A 38 -4.83 2.79 0.39
C CYS A 38 -5.52 3.48 -0.79
N VAL A 39 -6.84 3.70 -0.71
CA VAL A 39 -7.61 4.37 -1.78
C VAL A 39 -7.08 5.78 -2.03
N ILE A 40 -6.91 6.58 -0.98
CA ILE A 40 -6.38 7.95 -1.11
C ILE A 40 -4.98 7.94 -1.72
N SER A 41 -4.13 7.02 -1.27
CA SER A 41 -2.77 6.90 -1.79
C SER A 41 -2.74 6.51 -3.27
N LEU A 42 -3.61 5.59 -3.72
CA LEU A 42 -3.71 5.18 -5.12
C LEU A 42 -4.27 6.30 -6.02
N VAL A 43 -5.24 7.07 -5.53
CA VAL A 43 -5.72 8.27 -6.24
C VAL A 43 -4.60 9.30 -6.35
N LEU A 44 -3.86 9.55 -5.27
CA LEU A 44 -2.72 10.46 -5.29
C LEU A 44 -1.61 9.96 -6.23
N LEU A 45 -1.37 8.65 -6.29
CA LEU A 45 -0.46 8.03 -7.27
C LEU A 45 -0.90 8.33 -8.70
N THR A 46 -2.19 8.18 -9.01
CA THR A 46 -2.74 8.49 -10.35
C THR A 46 -2.48 9.95 -10.74
N VAL A 47 -2.75 10.88 -9.82
CA VAL A 47 -2.49 12.31 -10.03
C VAL A 47 -0.99 12.59 -10.19
N THR A 48 -0.15 11.94 -9.39
CA THR A 48 1.31 12.10 -9.46
C THR A 48 1.88 11.56 -10.77
N LEU A 49 1.37 10.43 -11.28
CA LEU A 49 1.74 9.89 -12.59
C LEU A 49 1.39 10.86 -13.72
N ALA A 50 0.17 11.44 -13.69
CA ALA A 50 -0.23 12.46 -14.67
C ALA A 50 0.64 13.72 -14.58
N ALA A 51 0.93 14.20 -13.38
CA ALA A 51 1.81 15.35 -13.15
C ALA A 51 3.25 15.07 -13.62
N PHE A 52 3.74 13.84 -13.43
CA PHE A 52 5.06 13.43 -13.88
C PHE A 52 5.17 13.48 -15.42
N MET A 53 4.14 13.00 -16.13
CA MET A 53 4.11 13.11 -17.61
C MET A 53 4.18 14.57 -18.06
N ALA A 54 3.44 15.48 -17.42
CA ALA A 54 3.49 16.90 -17.71
C ALA A 54 4.88 17.50 -17.37
N ALA A 55 5.49 17.08 -16.26
CA ALA A 55 6.79 17.56 -15.81
C ALA A 55 7.95 17.18 -16.76
N MET A 56 7.85 16.06 -17.45
CA MET A 56 8.84 15.63 -18.44
C MET A 56 9.06 16.68 -19.56
N HIS A 57 8.06 17.48 -19.84
CA HIS A 57 8.15 18.55 -20.86
C HIS A 57 8.74 19.86 -20.31
N THR A 58 8.89 20.01 -18.99
CA THR A 58 9.41 21.25 -18.38
C THR A 58 10.93 21.33 -18.31
N GLY A 59 11.63 20.20 -18.48
CA GLY A 59 13.11 20.11 -18.36
C GLY A 59 13.65 20.33 -16.94
N SER A 60 12.79 20.46 -15.93
CA SER A 60 13.20 20.69 -14.53
C SER A 60 13.53 19.37 -13.83
N VAL A 61 14.81 19.09 -13.64
CA VAL A 61 15.28 17.89 -12.94
C VAL A 61 14.75 17.83 -11.49
N LEU A 62 14.71 18.97 -10.79
CA LEU A 62 14.22 19.05 -9.43
C LEU A 62 12.75 18.62 -9.32
N LEU A 63 11.92 19.10 -10.25
CA LEU A 63 10.49 18.72 -10.31
C LEU A 63 10.31 17.24 -10.58
N VAL A 64 11.09 16.68 -11.50
CA VAL A 64 11.07 15.25 -11.83
C VAL A 64 11.46 14.41 -10.60
N VAL A 65 12.52 14.77 -9.89
CA VAL A 65 12.98 14.06 -8.68
C VAL A 65 11.93 14.15 -7.57
N ALA A 66 11.33 15.31 -7.34
CA ALA A 66 10.29 15.50 -6.34
C ALA A 66 9.05 14.64 -6.65
N LEU A 67 8.60 14.60 -7.90
CA LEU A 67 7.47 13.78 -8.32
C LEU A 67 7.76 12.29 -8.23
N LEU A 68 8.98 11.85 -8.55
CA LEU A 68 9.41 10.46 -8.35
C LEU A 68 9.41 10.07 -6.87
N PHE A 69 9.82 10.96 -6.00
CA PHE A 69 9.76 10.73 -4.56
C PHE A 69 8.31 10.58 -4.07
N VAL A 70 7.40 11.47 -4.48
CA VAL A 70 5.97 11.37 -4.15
C VAL A 70 5.35 10.11 -4.75
N MET A 71 5.72 9.74 -5.99
CA MET A 71 5.28 8.51 -6.64
C MET A 71 5.70 7.28 -5.84
N GLY A 72 6.95 7.22 -5.37
CA GLY A 72 7.42 6.14 -4.50
C GLY A 72 6.62 6.05 -3.20
N LEU A 73 6.40 7.17 -2.50
CA LEU A 73 5.59 7.21 -1.27
C LEU A 73 4.17 6.66 -1.49
N THR A 74 3.53 7.09 -2.57
CA THR A 74 2.14 6.74 -2.87
C THR A 74 1.97 5.35 -3.46
N LEU A 75 3.02 4.74 -4.01
CA LEU A 75 3.03 3.39 -4.53
C LEU A 75 3.36 2.37 -3.44
N TYR A 76 4.50 2.52 -2.77
CA TYR A 76 4.99 1.54 -1.79
C TYR A 76 4.15 1.49 -0.51
N GLY A 77 3.49 2.60 -0.16
CA GLY A 77 2.58 2.65 0.98
C GLY A 77 1.43 1.64 0.86
N PRO A 78 0.53 1.78 -0.13
CA PRO A 78 -0.56 0.82 -0.34
C PRO A 78 -0.07 -0.60 -0.62
N ASP A 79 1.03 -0.77 -1.36
CA ASP A 79 1.59 -2.08 -1.67
C ASP A 79 1.92 -2.85 -0.40
N SER A 80 2.69 -2.26 0.50
CA SER A 80 3.05 -2.88 1.79
C SER A 80 1.84 -3.12 2.70
N MET A 81 0.86 -2.20 2.65
CA MET A 81 -0.36 -2.32 3.46
C MET A 81 -1.23 -3.48 2.97
N ILE A 82 -1.43 -3.62 1.66
CA ILE A 82 -2.29 -4.65 1.06
C ILE A 82 -1.60 -6.01 1.10
N SER A 83 -0.33 -6.10 0.73
CA SER A 83 0.42 -7.36 0.69
C SER A 83 0.79 -7.89 2.08
N GLY A 84 0.93 -7.01 3.07
CA GLY A 84 1.30 -7.34 4.44
C GLY A 84 0.14 -7.21 5.42
N ALA A 85 -0.05 -6.01 5.94
CA ALA A 85 -0.95 -5.78 7.07
C ALA A 85 -2.41 -6.15 6.79
N ALA A 86 -2.97 -5.74 5.64
CA ALA A 86 -4.36 -6.05 5.30
C ALA A 86 -4.55 -7.56 5.05
N ALA A 87 -3.62 -8.22 4.37
CA ALA A 87 -3.69 -9.66 4.12
C ALA A 87 -3.72 -10.46 5.44
N ILE A 88 -2.98 -10.02 6.45
CA ILE A 88 -2.97 -10.62 7.79
C ILE A 88 -4.24 -10.27 8.56
N ASP A 89 -4.68 -9.01 8.51
CA ASP A 89 -5.84 -8.52 9.26
C ASP A 89 -7.17 -9.13 8.77
N PHE A 90 -7.29 -9.41 7.48
CA PHE A 90 -8.48 -10.03 6.87
C PHE A 90 -8.37 -11.55 6.71
N GLY A 91 -7.17 -12.09 6.86
CA GLY A 91 -6.95 -13.53 6.95
C GLY A 91 -7.41 -14.08 8.31
N THR A 92 -7.71 -15.38 8.35
CA THR A 92 -7.84 -16.06 9.65
C THR A 92 -6.47 -16.16 10.31
N ALA A 93 -6.42 -16.28 11.64
CA ALA A 93 -5.17 -16.41 12.40
C ALA A 93 -4.25 -17.53 11.87
N LYS A 94 -4.82 -18.57 11.23
CA LYS A 94 -4.09 -19.69 10.63
C LYS A 94 -3.73 -19.47 9.15
N ALA A 95 -4.45 -18.60 8.45
CA ALA A 95 -4.32 -18.39 6.99
C ALA A 95 -3.71 -17.05 6.60
N GLY A 96 -3.40 -16.17 7.55
CA GLY A 96 -2.87 -14.83 7.27
C GLY A 96 -1.58 -14.84 6.45
N ALA A 97 -0.63 -15.74 6.79
CA ALA A 97 0.61 -15.89 6.04
C ALA A 97 0.38 -16.40 4.61
N THR A 98 -0.57 -17.33 4.44
CA THR A 98 -0.96 -17.86 3.11
C THR A 98 -1.63 -16.75 2.28
N ALA A 99 -2.51 -15.96 2.88
CA ALA A 99 -3.16 -14.84 2.22
C ALA A 99 -2.13 -13.78 1.75
N ALA A 100 -1.18 -13.41 2.63
CA ALA A 100 -0.10 -12.50 2.28
C ALA A 100 0.78 -13.05 1.14
N GLY A 101 1.14 -14.34 1.19
CA GLY A 101 1.90 -15.01 0.14
C GLY A 101 1.16 -15.05 -1.20
N PHE A 102 -0.14 -15.31 -1.19
CA PHE A 102 -0.98 -15.30 -2.39
C PHE A 102 -1.05 -13.90 -3.03
N VAL A 103 -1.32 -12.87 -2.22
CA VAL A 103 -1.35 -11.47 -2.70
C VAL A 103 -0.01 -11.07 -3.29
N ASN A 104 1.10 -11.39 -2.60
CA ASN A 104 2.45 -11.11 -3.09
C ASN A 104 2.78 -11.85 -4.40
N GLY A 105 2.35 -13.12 -4.50
CA GLY A 105 2.49 -13.93 -5.72
C GLY A 105 1.76 -13.30 -6.92
N CYS A 106 0.51 -12.87 -6.74
CA CYS A 106 -0.25 -12.14 -7.76
C CYS A 106 0.44 -10.83 -8.15
N GLY A 107 0.97 -10.08 -7.16
CA GLY A 107 1.74 -8.86 -7.39
C GLY A 107 2.99 -9.11 -8.22
N SER A 108 3.70 -10.21 -7.98
CA SER A 108 4.89 -10.62 -8.74
C SER A 108 4.58 -10.89 -10.22
N VAL A 109 3.44 -11.54 -10.51
CA VAL A 109 2.96 -11.71 -11.89
C VAL A 109 2.70 -10.35 -12.54
N GLY A 110 2.03 -9.45 -11.83
CA GLY A 110 1.81 -8.07 -12.29
C GLY A 110 3.10 -7.30 -12.55
N ALA A 111 4.12 -7.49 -11.71
CA ALA A 111 5.44 -6.87 -11.88
C ALA A 111 6.15 -7.36 -13.15
N VAL A 112 6.08 -8.66 -13.44
CA VAL A 112 6.63 -9.22 -14.69
C VAL A 112 5.92 -8.63 -15.91
N LEU A 113 4.60 -8.60 -15.91
CA LEU A 113 3.81 -8.01 -17.01
C LEU A 113 4.12 -6.51 -17.17
N GLY A 114 4.18 -5.76 -16.06
CA GLY A 114 4.53 -4.34 -16.06
C GLY A 114 5.95 -4.07 -16.57
N GLY A 115 6.90 -4.95 -16.24
CA GLY A 115 8.29 -4.86 -16.72
C GLY A 115 8.44 -5.12 -18.22
N LEU A 116 7.51 -5.83 -18.83
CA LEU A 116 7.51 -6.06 -20.28
C LEU A 116 6.96 -4.86 -21.07
N LEU A 117 6.09 -4.04 -20.48
CA LEU A 117 5.43 -2.92 -21.17
C LEU A 117 6.39 -1.96 -21.87
N PRO A 118 7.52 -1.51 -21.26
CA PRO A 118 8.44 -0.60 -21.92
C PRO A 118 9.14 -1.19 -23.15
N GLY A 119 9.14 -2.51 -23.30
CA GLY A 119 9.69 -3.19 -24.49
C GLY A 119 8.76 -3.15 -25.70
N TYR A 120 7.46 -2.96 -25.50
CA TYR A 120 6.44 -3.00 -26.54
C TYR A 120 5.77 -1.64 -26.81
N PHE A 121 5.77 -0.75 -25.81
CA PHE A 121 5.06 0.52 -25.84
C PHE A 121 6.01 1.69 -25.57
N ASP A 122 5.66 2.87 -26.06
CA ASP A 122 6.35 4.11 -25.75
C ASP A 122 6.14 4.52 -24.28
N GLY A 123 7.05 5.33 -23.74
CA GLY A 123 7.03 5.71 -22.33
C GLY A 123 5.72 6.38 -21.89
N VAL A 124 5.10 7.20 -22.76
CA VAL A 124 3.83 7.88 -22.45
C VAL A 124 2.71 6.85 -22.26
N THR A 125 2.61 5.88 -23.18
CA THR A 125 1.61 4.81 -23.10
C THR A 125 1.77 3.97 -21.84
N VAL A 126 3.01 3.65 -21.45
CA VAL A 126 3.32 2.91 -20.21
C VAL A 126 2.80 3.66 -18.98
N PHE A 127 3.05 4.97 -18.88
CA PHE A 127 2.56 5.77 -17.77
C PHE A 127 1.03 5.89 -17.74
N ILE A 128 0.38 5.98 -18.90
CA ILE A 128 -1.10 5.97 -19.00
C ILE A 128 -1.65 4.64 -18.48
N VAL A 129 -1.04 3.52 -18.87
CA VAL A 129 -1.46 2.19 -18.40
C VAL A 129 -1.30 2.09 -16.88
N PHE A 130 -0.17 2.53 -16.32
CA PHE A 130 0.04 2.49 -14.87
C PHE A 130 -0.94 3.40 -14.11
N ALA A 131 -1.21 4.60 -14.63
CA ALA A 131 -2.21 5.50 -14.05
C ALA A 131 -3.62 4.88 -14.09
N GLY A 132 -3.97 4.23 -15.20
CA GLY A 132 -5.23 3.49 -15.34
C GLY A 132 -5.34 2.32 -14.35
N CYS A 133 -4.28 1.54 -14.19
CA CYS A 133 -4.23 0.45 -13.22
C CYS A 133 -4.36 0.96 -11.77
N ALA A 134 -3.69 2.07 -11.44
CA ALA A 134 -3.77 2.68 -10.11
C ALA A 134 -5.20 3.16 -9.81
N LEU A 135 -5.82 3.85 -10.77
CA LEU A 135 -7.20 4.31 -10.65
C LEU A 135 -8.18 3.15 -10.56
N PHE A 136 -8.03 2.13 -11.39
CA PHE A 136 -8.85 0.91 -11.33
C PHE A 136 -8.73 0.23 -9.98
N SER A 137 -7.52 0.09 -9.44
CA SER A 137 -7.30 -0.48 -8.11
C SER A 137 -7.97 0.36 -7.02
N ALA A 138 -7.89 1.69 -7.09
CA ALA A 138 -8.60 2.58 -6.16
C ALA A 138 -10.11 2.38 -6.22
N LEU A 139 -10.69 2.25 -7.41
CA LEU A 139 -12.13 2.00 -7.60
C LEU A 139 -12.58 0.64 -7.04
N VAL A 140 -11.78 -0.40 -7.22
CA VAL A 140 -12.05 -1.75 -6.67
C VAL A 140 -12.01 -1.74 -5.14
N LEU A 141 -11.15 -0.93 -4.53
CA LEU A 141 -11.06 -0.81 -3.07
C LEU A 141 -12.16 0.08 -2.46
N LEU A 142 -12.77 1.00 -3.23
CA LEU A 142 -13.80 1.92 -2.73
C LEU A 142 -14.96 1.27 -1.98
N PRO A 143 -15.56 0.15 -2.45
CA PRO A 143 -16.63 -0.52 -1.71
C PRO A 143 -16.23 -1.01 -0.32
N HIS A 144 -14.93 -1.27 -0.13
CA HIS A 144 -14.35 -1.76 1.12
C HIS A 144 -13.90 -0.65 2.08
N TRP A 145 -14.26 0.61 1.80
CA TRP A 145 -13.86 1.80 2.57
C TRP A 145 -14.08 1.65 4.09
N ASN A 146 -15.19 1.06 4.50
CA ASN A 146 -15.57 0.92 5.91
C ASN A 146 -15.12 -0.41 6.55
N SER A 147 -14.37 -1.24 5.83
CA SER A 147 -13.90 -2.52 6.37
C SER A 147 -12.95 -2.31 7.54
N ARG A 148 -13.20 -2.99 8.65
CA ARG A 148 -12.37 -2.97 9.87
C ARG A 148 -11.60 -4.28 9.98
N PRO A 149 -10.36 -4.27 10.53
CA PRO A 149 -9.62 -5.49 10.82
C PRO A 149 -10.37 -6.40 11.78
N ALA A 150 -10.31 -7.72 11.55
CA ALA A 150 -10.94 -8.71 12.42
C ALA A 150 -10.41 -8.70 13.87
N SER A 151 -9.15 -8.31 14.05
CA SER A 151 -8.51 -8.19 15.35
C SER A 151 -9.16 -7.14 16.28
N SER A 152 -9.79 -6.11 15.69
CA SER A 152 -10.53 -5.10 16.47
C SER A 152 -11.90 -5.59 16.94
N ALA A 153 -12.45 -6.65 16.34
CA ALA A 153 -13.72 -7.24 16.76
C ALA A 153 -13.56 -8.21 17.94
N GLN A 154 -12.39 -8.84 18.09
CA GLN A 154 -12.12 -9.78 19.20
C GLN A 154 -11.80 -9.11 20.54
N GLY A 155 -11.47 -7.83 20.54
CA GLY A 155 -11.14 -7.08 21.77
C GLY A 155 -12.35 -6.73 22.64
N THR A 156 -13.59 -6.85 22.13
CA THR A 156 -14.82 -6.51 22.87
C THR A 156 -15.50 -7.72 23.52
N ASP A 157 -15.09 -8.94 23.18
CA ASP A 157 -15.72 -10.17 23.70
C ASP A 157 -14.92 -10.89 24.79
N VAL A 158 -13.80 -10.32 25.24
CA VAL A 158 -13.15 -10.80 26.46
C VAL A 158 -13.86 -10.20 27.65
N ALA A 159 -15.06 -10.72 27.94
CA ALA A 159 -15.65 -10.58 29.27
C ALA A 159 -14.62 -11.10 30.29
N PRO A 160 -14.38 -10.40 31.39
CA PRO A 160 -13.48 -10.89 32.43
C PRO A 160 -14.02 -12.21 32.94
N ASN A 161 -13.36 -13.31 32.61
CA ASN A 161 -13.69 -14.63 33.15
C ASN A 161 -13.35 -14.63 34.65
N THR A 162 -14.29 -14.13 35.44
CA THR A 162 -14.28 -14.11 36.90
C THR A 162 -14.65 -15.50 37.43
N SER A 163 -13.90 -16.53 37.08
CA SER A 163 -14.05 -17.85 37.71
C SER A 163 -12.74 -18.59 37.86
N MET A 164 -11.67 -17.92 38.33
CA MET A 164 -10.67 -18.60 39.13
C MET A 164 -11.13 -18.55 40.59
N ALA A 165 -12.22 -19.25 40.90
CA ALA A 165 -12.56 -19.62 42.27
C ALA A 165 -11.44 -20.57 42.74
N ILE A 166 -10.56 -20.06 43.57
CA ILE A 166 -9.54 -20.80 44.29
C ILE A 166 -10.31 -21.83 45.15
N LYS A 167 -10.19 -23.10 44.75
CA LYS A 167 -10.75 -24.20 45.54
C LYS A 167 -9.85 -24.37 46.77
N PRO A 168 -10.35 -24.18 48.01
CA PRO A 168 -9.52 -24.39 49.19
C PRO A 168 -9.14 -25.86 49.31
N LEU A 169 -7.82 -26.12 49.48
CA LEU A 169 -7.30 -27.44 49.86
C LEU A 169 -7.88 -27.80 51.23
N ARG A 170 -8.70 -28.83 51.28
CA ARG A 170 -9.08 -29.48 52.58
C ARG A 170 -7.91 -30.33 53.03
N THR A 171 -7.38 -30.01 54.19
CA THR A 171 -6.52 -30.82 55.04
C THR A 171 -7.31 -32.04 55.56
#